data_9eee7c83b965946b3e3e985762ec32e1
#
_entry.id   9eee7c83b965946b3e3e985762ec32e1
#
_cell.length_a   1.000
_cell.length_b   1.000
_cell.length_c   1.000
_cell.angle_alpha   90.00
_cell.angle_beta   90.00
_cell.angle_gamma   90.00
#
_symmetry.space_group_name_H-M   'P 1'
#
loop_
_entity.id
_entity.type
_entity.pdbx_description
1 polymer ?
#
loop_
_entity_poly.entity_id
_entity_poly.type
_entity_poly.pdbx_seq_one_letter_code
_entity_poly.pdbx_strand_id
1 'polypeptide(L)'
;MRLILIFVSLSVLGIFFFQGYWLWNSYNIEKQQIRRIINETLQQAINEDLTERMEKMKNDTTPGAPHGQVEFSFSMDSTSHTASQQTPRKYYSRTRLQLSNETDSTVFQAYKPENTPMMRMAFKGIWQAINGISPVNIEKTDSLWSTFLSAEGIYNRHFIDFTLGTDTLLASSLPDNQNPTNLLATQKIGVNSDDSIGMQGFIIAPGETVLKRMGPLFLASFFLIIITTTCYIYLIRTILHQKTIAQIKNDFVNNMTHELKTPITITYSAIDALQTFNFVEQKETREEYFTLCRQQLKHLSGLVEKILSMAVDERKNFRLQKETFRIKPVIDNLAQQLT
;
A
#
# COMPACT_ATOMS: atom_id res chain seq x y z
N MET A 1 -18.96 5.02 -27.11
CA MET A 1 -18.68 5.98 -26.06
C MET A 1 -19.10 5.50 -24.66
N ARG A 2 -20.36 5.04 -24.46
CA ARG A 2 -20.77 4.44 -23.15
C ARG A 2 -19.86 3.29 -22.72
N LEU A 3 -19.47 2.41 -23.65
CA LEU A 3 -18.54 1.32 -23.39
C LEU A 3 -17.18 1.81 -22.87
N ILE A 4 -16.60 2.84 -23.47
CA ILE A 4 -15.31 3.40 -23.04
C ILE A 4 -15.41 3.93 -21.61
N LEU A 5 -16.46 4.67 -21.28
CA LEU A 5 -16.69 5.16 -19.91
C LEU A 5 -16.86 4.01 -18.91
N ILE A 6 -17.56 2.94 -19.30
CA ILE A 6 -17.71 1.75 -18.45
C ILE A 6 -16.37 1.09 -18.22
N PHE A 7 -15.55 0.88 -19.26
CA PHE A 7 -14.22 0.28 -19.12
C PHE A 7 -13.28 1.13 -18.25
N VAL A 8 -13.28 2.44 -18.45
CA VAL A 8 -12.47 3.35 -17.63
C VAL A 8 -12.92 3.35 -16.17
N SER A 9 -14.24 3.38 -15.91
CA SER A 9 -14.78 3.30 -14.55
C SER A 9 -14.45 1.97 -13.89
N LEU A 10 -14.57 0.86 -14.62
CA LEU A 10 -14.24 -0.48 -14.13
C LEU A 10 -12.74 -0.60 -13.80
N SER A 11 -11.88 -0.04 -14.66
CA SER A 11 -10.42 -0.01 -14.42
C SER A 11 -10.07 0.75 -13.14
N VAL A 12 -10.66 1.92 -12.93
CA VAL A 12 -10.44 2.72 -11.71
C VAL A 12 -10.93 1.98 -10.48
N LEU A 13 -12.11 1.35 -10.57
CA LEU A 13 -12.66 0.55 -9.48
C LEU A 13 -11.76 -0.63 -9.15
N GLY A 14 -11.16 -1.27 -10.16
CA GLY A 14 -10.14 -2.32 -10.01
C GLY A 14 -8.89 -1.83 -9.28
N ILE A 15 -8.41 -0.62 -9.57
CA ILE A 15 -7.26 0.00 -8.90
C ILE A 15 -7.58 0.23 -7.41
N PHE A 16 -8.75 0.78 -7.08
CA PHE A 16 -9.16 0.99 -5.69
C PHE A 16 -9.28 -0.31 -4.91
N PHE A 17 -9.87 -1.34 -5.52
CA PHE A 17 -9.98 -2.66 -4.92
C PHE A 17 -8.61 -3.27 -4.67
N PHE A 18 -7.70 -3.19 -5.65
CA PHE A 18 -6.32 -3.66 -5.52
C PHE A 18 -5.57 -2.92 -4.41
N GLN A 19 -5.72 -1.58 -4.29
CA GLN A 19 -5.10 -0.81 -3.22
C GLN A 19 -5.61 -1.21 -1.84
N GLY A 20 -6.93 -1.42 -1.69
CA GLY A 20 -7.52 -1.89 -0.44
C GLY A 20 -6.99 -3.26 -0.04
N TYR A 21 -6.94 -4.20 -1.00
CA TYR A 21 -6.36 -5.52 -0.80
C TYR A 21 -4.88 -5.46 -0.43
N TRP A 22 -4.10 -4.62 -1.13
CA TRP A 22 -2.66 -4.46 -0.88
C TRP A 22 -2.38 -3.89 0.52
N LEU A 23 -3.14 -2.88 0.96
CA LEU A 23 -3.04 -2.32 2.31
C LEU A 23 -3.39 -3.36 3.39
N TRP A 24 -4.46 -4.12 3.18
CA TRP A 24 -4.85 -5.19 4.10
C TRP A 24 -3.79 -6.29 4.18
N ASN A 25 -3.25 -6.71 3.04
CA ASN A 25 -2.16 -7.70 2.99
C ASN A 25 -0.89 -7.18 3.67
N SER A 26 -0.51 -5.92 3.44
CA SER A 26 0.63 -5.27 4.09
C SER A 26 0.46 -5.19 5.61
N TYR A 27 -0.76 -4.91 6.09
CA TYR A 27 -1.08 -4.94 7.52
C TYR A 27 -0.85 -6.32 8.13
N ASN A 28 -1.28 -7.38 7.47
CA ASN A 28 -1.08 -8.74 7.94
C ASN A 28 0.40 -9.15 7.96
N ILE A 29 1.16 -8.75 6.94
CA ILE A 29 2.60 -8.98 6.87
C ILE A 29 3.32 -8.26 8.02
N GLU A 30 3.03 -6.98 8.25
CA GLU A 30 3.63 -6.21 9.33
C GLU A 30 3.31 -6.79 10.71
N LYS A 31 2.06 -7.24 10.91
CA LYS A 31 1.65 -7.94 12.13
C LYS A 31 2.43 -9.23 12.36
N GLN A 32 2.72 -9.98 11.29
CA GLN A 32 3.55 -11.19 11.38
C GLN A 32 5.01 -10.85 11.68
N GLN A 33 5.56 -9.79 11.09
CA GLN A 33 6.91 -9.31 11.37
C GLN A 33 7.05 -8.90 12.83
N ILE A 34 6.10 -8.13 13.36
CA ILE A 34 6.11 -7.78 14.80
C ILE A 34 6.07 -9.04 15.66
N ARG A 35 5.23 -10.02 15.34
CA ARG A 35 5.20 -11.30 16.08
C ARG A 35 6.55 -12.01 16.04
N ARG A 36 7.25 -11.97 14.92
CA ARG A 36 8.59 -12.54 14.82
C ARG A 36 9.60 -11.79 15.68
N ILE A 37 9.61 -10.46 15.60
CA ILE A 37 10.51 -9.60 16.38
C ILE A 37 10.31 -9.84 17.89
N ILE A 38 9.07 -9.87 18.37
CA ILE A 38 8.81 -10.09 19.80
C ILE A 38 9.25 -11.48 20.29
N ASN A 39 9.16 -12.50 19.42
CA ASN A 39 9.68 -13.83 19.75
C ASN A 39 11.21 -13.83 19.83
N GLU A 40 11.87 -13.21 18.86
CA GLU A 40 13.34 -13.13 18.80
C GLU A 40 13.91 -12.31 19.98
N THR A 41 13.30 -11.16 20.27
CA THR A 41 13.71 -10.29 21.38
C THR A 41 13.47 -10.93 22.76
N LEU A 42 12.37 -11.67 22.94
CA LEU A 42 12.14 -12.42 24.17
C LEU A 42 13.19 -13.54 24.35
N GLN A 43 13.52 -14.26 23.29
CA GLN A 43 14.57 -15.28 23.32
C GLN A 43 15.94 -14.64 23.68
N GLN A 44 16.23 -13.46 23.14
CA GLN A 44 17.45 -12.72 23.50
C GLN A 44 17.46 -12.31 24.97
N ALA A 45 16.34 -11.80 25.50
CA ALA A 45 16.24 -11.40 26.91
C ALA A 45 16.46 -12.58 27.85
N ILE A 46 15.88 -13.75 27.54
CA ILE A 46 16.09 -14.97 28.32
C ILE A 46 17.55 -15.43 28.26
N ASN A 47 18.19 -15.34 27.09
CA ASN A 47 19.59 -15.72 26.92
C ASN A 47 20.51 -14.76 27.69
N GLU A 48 20.23 -13.48 27.67
CA GLU A 48 21.04 -12.47 28.38
C GLU A 48 20.89 -12.61 29.89
N ASP A 49 19.68 -12.81 30.41
CA ASP A 49 19.47 -13.09 31.81
C ASP A 49 20.25 -14.33 32.28
N LEU A 50 20.25 -15.38 31.45
CA LEU A 50 21.02 -16.59 31.75
C LEU A 50 22.52 -16.32 31.81
N THR A 51 23.06 -15.57 30.81
CA THR A 51 24.47 -15.21 30.72
C THR A 51 24.91 -14.39 31.93
N GLU A 52 24.13 -13.39 32.31
CA GLU A 52 24.45 -12.59 33.51
C GLU A 52 24.42 -13.40 34.82
N ARG A 53 23.47 -14.35 34.94
CA ARG A 53 23.43 -15.25 36.12
C ARG A 53 24.66 -16.16 36.17
N MET A 54 25.09 -16.69 35.02
CA MET A 54 26.33 -17.47 34.91
C MET A 54 27.56 -16.63 35.31
N GLU A 55 27.64 -15.42 34.84
CA GLU A 55 28.76 -14.53 35.14
C GLU A 55 28.83 -14.16 36.65
N LYS A 56 27.68 -13.89 37.26
CA LYS A 56 27.60 -13.66 38.72
C LYS A 56 28.05 -14.88 39.49
N MET A 57 27.66 -16.08 39.12
CA MET A 57 28.10 -17.31 39.77
C MET A 57 29.60 -17.55 39.62
N LYS A 58 30.20 -17.15 38.49
CA LYS A 58 31.63 -17.24 38.25
C LYS A 58 32.42 -16.25 39.14
N ASN A 59 31.85 -15.07 39.37
CA ASN A 59 32.51 -13.97 40.10
C ASN A 59 32.25 -14.02 41.63
N ASP A 60 31.38 -14.93 42.09
CA ASP A 60 31.07 -15.10 43.52
C ASP A 60 32.18 -15.89 44.19
N THR A 61 33.08 -15.18 44.88
CA THR A 61 34.25 -15.72 45.60
C THR A 61 33.95 -16.02 47.07
N THR A 62 32.71 -16.05 47.49
CA THR A 62 32.33 -16.35 48.89
C THR A 62 32.76 -17.79 49.25
N PRO A 63 33.44 -18.01 50.42
CA PRO A 63 33.82 -19.35 50.86
C PRO A 63 32.57 -20.19 51.09
N GLY A 64 32.39 -21.25 50.27
CA GLY A 64 31.20 -22.08 50.28
C GLY A 64 30.18 -21.87 49.16
N ALA A 65 30.40 -20.85 48.34
CA ALA A 65 29.63 -20.73 47.10
C ALA A 65 29.92 -21.91 46.15
N PRO A 66 28.94 -22.52 45.53
CA PRO A 66 29.15 -23.60 44.59
C PRO A 66 29.86 -23.07 43.35
N HIS A 67 31.17 -23.24 43.25
CA HIS A 67 31.93 -23.02 42.03
C HIS A 67 31.58 -24.16 41.05
N GLY A 68 30.63 -23.89 40.15
CA GLY A 68 30.17 -24.88 39.21
C GLY A 68 30.90 -24.82 37.88
N GLN A 69 31.68 -25.80 37.56
CA GLN A 69 32.02 -26.12 36.16
C GLN A 69 30.85 -26.84 35.53
N VAL A 70 30.28 -26.24 34.48
CA VAL A 70 29.24 -26.89 33.69
C VAL A 70 29.92 -27.66 32.56
N GLU A 71 30.08 -28.96 32.72
CA GLU A 71 30.65 -29.84 31.68
C GLU A 71 29.49 -30.37 30.82
N PHE A 72 29.55 -30.07 29.54
CA PHE A 72 28.64 -30.67 28.55
C PHE A 72 29.24 -31.92 27.96
N SER A 73 28.68 -33.07 28.26
CA SER A 73 28.96 -34.28 27.53
C SER A 73 27.79 -34.61 26.59
N PHE A 74 28.09 -34.65 25.29
CA PHE A 74 27.16 -35.13 24.29
C PHE A 74 27.45 -36.59 24.01
N SER A 75 26.55 -37.51 24.33
CA SER A 75 26.61 -38.86 23.84
C SER A 75 25.77 -38.99 22.57
N MET A 76 26.43 -39.22 21.46
CA MET A 76 25.81 -39.62 20.21
C MET A 76 25.65 -41.14 20.26
N ASP A 77 24.44 -41.64 20.40
CA ASP A 77 24.18 -43.06 20.28
C ASP A 77 24.20 -43.41 18.79
N SER A 78 25.36 -43.79 18.30
CA SER A 78 25.57 -44.28 16.95
C SER A 78 25.37 -45.79 16.92
N THR A 79 24.19 -46.27 17.14
CA THR A 79 23.81 -47.59 16.69
C THR A 79 23.54 -47.52 15.19
N SER A 80 24.63 -47.55 14.43
CA SER A 80 24.56 -47.89 13.03
C SER A 80 24.38 -49.38 12.93
N HIS A 81 23.28 -49.86 12.39
CA HIS A 81 23.32 -50.92 11.38
C HIS A 81 22.03 -50.92 10.58
N THR A 82 22.26 -50.93 9.28
CA THR A 82 21.37 -51.24 8.17
C THR A 82 20.38 -50.16 7.71
N ALA A 83 20.57 -49.85 6.47
CA ALA A 83 19.79 -49.01 5.59
C ALA A 83 18.31 -49.35 5.58
N SER A 84 17.50 -48.33 5.42
CA SER A 84 16.07 -48.29 5.10
C SER A 84 15.14 -48.13 6.31
N GLN A 85 15.11 -46.93 6.87
CA GLN A 85 13.91 -46.22 7.35
C GLN A 85 14.36 -44.94 8.06
N GLN A 86 13.89 -43.78 7.58
CA GLN A 86 14.13 -42.49 8.21
C GLN A 86 13.31 -42.41 9.53
N THR A 87 13.88 -42.91 10.61
CA THR A 87 13.41 -42.62 11.96
C THR A 87 14.08 -41.35 12.48
N PRO A 88 13.38 -40.41 13.12
CA PRO A 88 13.99 -39.21 13.65
C PRO A 88 15.02 -39.57 14.71
N ARG A 89 16.27 -39.12 14.51
CA ARG A 89 17.36 -39.32 15.46
C ARG A 89 17.00 -38.68 16.79
N LYS A 90 16.89 -39.48 17.84
CA LYS A 90 16.73 -38.96 19.21
C LYS A 90 18.10 -38.53 19.73
N TYR A 91 18.25 -37.27 20.03
CA TYR A 91 19.43 -36.73 20.69
C TYR A 91 19.16 -36.69 22.20
N TYR A 92 20.04 -37.22 22.98
CA TYR A 92 20.00 -37.11 24.45
C TYR A 92 21.14 -36.19 24.88
N SER A 93 20.83 -35.10 25.58
CA SER A 93 21.83 -34.30 26.26
C SER A 93 21.84 -34.67 27.75
N ARG A 94 22.97 -35.05 28.27
CA ARG A 94 23.16 -35.27 29.71
C ARG A 94 24.06 -34.12 30.21
N THR A 95 23.47 -33.18 30.94
CA THR A 95 24.20 -32.12 31.58
C THR A 95 24.65 -32.61 32.96
N ARG A 96 25.96 -32.69 33.20
CA ARG A 96 26.55 -33.00 34.49
C ARG A 96 27.17 -31.74 35.05
N LEU A 97 26.63 -31.22 36.14
CA LEU A 97 27.27 -30.21 36.95
C LEU A 97 28.35 -30.85 37.78
N GLN A 98 29.62 -30.55 37.52
CA GLN A 98 30.71 -30.96 38.37
C GLN A 98 31.19 -29.74 39.16
N LEU A 99 30.94 -29.75 40.44
CA LEU A 99 31.49 -28.79 41.37
C LEU A 99 32.92 -29.16 41.68
N SER A 100 33.89 -28.40 41.15
CA SER A 100 35.32 -28.65 41.41
C SER A 100 36.00 -27.33 41.77
N ASN A 101 36.95 -27.46 42.75
CA ASN A 101 37.66 -26.32 43.35
C ASN A 101 39.02 -26.04 42.64
N GLU A 102 39.16 -26.30 41.35
CA GLU A 102 40.41 -25.99 40.67
C GLU A 102 40.20 -25.07 39.45
N THR A 103 41.06 -24.06 39.46
CA THR A 103 41.19 -22.98 38.46
C THR A 103 41.59 -23.56 37.10
N ASP A 104 40.66 -23.67 36.21
CA ASP A 104 41.01 -23.74 34.77
C ASP A 104 40.05 -22.89 33.96
N SER A 105 40.61 -21.90 33.27
CA SER A 105 39.88 -20.86 32.54
C SER A 105 39.54 -21.32 31.16
N THR A 106 38.39 -21.88 30.94
CA THR A 106 37.84 -21.99 29.60
C THR A 106 36.93 -20.79 29.31
N VAL A 107 37.42 -19.95 28.41
CA VAL A 107 36.74 -18.77 27.88
C VAL A 107 35.48 -19.21 27.14
N PHE A 108 34.33 -18.99 27.73
CA PHE A 108 33.07 -19.00 26.96
C PHE A 108 33.01 -17.71 26.14
N GLN A 109 33.37 -17.77 24.86
CA GLN A 109 32.99 -16.78 23.90
C GLN A 109 31.44 -16.81 23.81
N ALA A 110 30.79 -15.66 23.97
CA ALA A 110 29.37 -15.49 23.72
C ALA A 110 29.05 -15.90 22.28
N TYR A 111 28.66 -17.15 22.13
CA TYR A 111 28.25 -17.68 20.84
C TYR A 111 26.82 -17.21 20.58
N LYS A 112 26.63 -16.48 19.48
CA LYS A 112 25.31 -16.17 18.97
C LYS A 112 24.67 -17.53 18.63
N PRO A 113 23.60 -17.97 19.30
CA PRO A 113 23.10 -19.33 19.11
C PRO A 113 22.54 -19.49 17.70
N GLU A 114 23.27 -20.20 16.86
CA GLU A 114 22.66 -20.75 15.66
C GLU A 114 21.56 -21.72 16.11
N ASN A 115 20.37 -21.59 15.55
CA ASN A 115 19.13 -22.26 15.95
C ASN A 115 19.12 -23.78 15.65
N THR A 116 20.19 -24.49 16.00
CA THR A 116 20.25 -25.94 15.86
C THR A 116 19.50 -26.62 17.04
N PRO A 117 18.79 -27.73 16.79
CA PRO A 117 18.07 -28.46 17.85
C PRO A 117 18.98 -28.85 19.02
N MET A 118 20.25 -29.15 18.73
CA MET A 118 21.27 -29.54 19.69
C MET A 118 21.62 -28.39 20.65
N MET A 119 21.80 -27.17 20.12
CA MET A 119 22.07 -25.99 20.94
C MET A 119 20.86 -25.58 21.82
N ARG A 120 19.64 -25.77 21.33
CA ARG A 120 18.44 -25.55 22.15
C ARG A 120 18.37 -26.52 23.33
N MET A 121 18.70 -27.80 23.15
CA MET A 121 18.76 -28.77 24.25
C MET A 121 19.85 -28.43 25.26
N ALA A 122 21.04 -28.05 24.79
CA ALA A 122 22.14 -27.64 25.66
C ALA A 122 21.71 -26.40 26.49
N PHE A 123 21.12 -25.40 25.86
CA PHE A 123 20.63 -24.21 26.54
C PHE A 123 19.60 -24.54 27.62
N LYS A 124 18.61 -25.42 27.35
CA LYS A 124 17.62 -25.86 28.33
C LYS A 124 18.27 -26.57 29.51
N GLY A 125 19.24 -27.43 29.26
CA GLY A 125 19.99 -28.10 30.34
C GLY A 125 20.75 -27.13 31.22
N ILE A 126 21.42 -26.13 30.66
CA ILE A 126 22.11 -25.05 31.39
C ILE A 126 21.08 -24.25 32.21
N TRP A 127 20.00 -23.83 31.58
CA TRP A 127 18.97 -23.03 32.24
C TRP A 127 18.37 -23.74 33.44
N GLN A 128 18.05 -25.04 33.32
CA GLN A 128 17.53 -25.86 34.40
C GLN A 128 18.53 -25.98 35.55
N ALA A 129 19.80 -26.20 35.25
CA ALA A 129 20.84 -26.33 36.26
C ALA A 129 21.06 -25.02 37.01
N ILE A 130 21.13 -23.90 36.32
CA ILE A 130 21.36 -22.58 36.92
C ILE A 130 20.11 -22.11 37.69
N ASN A 131 18.91 -22.39 37.18
CA ASN A 131 17.68 -21.99 37.87
C ASN A 131 17.50 -22.69 39.22
N GLY A 132 18.07 -23.89 39.41
CA GLY A 132 18.11 -24.58 40.69
C GLY A 132 18.99 -23.89 41.77
N ILE A 133 20.00 -23.13 41.31
CA ILE A 133 20.96 -22.44 42.18
C ILE A 133 20.60 -20.95 42.30
N SER A 134 20.29 -20.31 41.20
CA SER A 134 19.92 -18.90 41.10
C SER A 134 18.59 -18.79 40.35
N PRO A 135 17.46 -18.63 41.04
CA PRO A 135 16.14 -18.59 40.42
C PRO A 135 15.99 -17.37 39.51
N VAL A 136 15.18 -17.54 38.47
CA VAL A 136 14.91 -16.47 37.52
C VAL A 136 14.17 -15.32 38.20
N ASN A 137 14.62 -14.10 37.92
CA ASN A 137 13.90 -12.88 38.30
C ASN A 137 13.13 -12.36 37.08
N ILE A 138 11.81 -12.52 37.10
CA ILE A 138 10.94 -12.18 35.97
C ILE A 138 10.95 -10.67 35.70
N GLU A 139 10.98 -9.84 36.75
CA GLU A 139 11.04 -8.37 36.60
C GLU A 139 12.32 -7.92 35.85
N LYS A 140 13.43 -8.60 36.14
CA LYS A 140 14.69 -8.34 35.46
C LYS A 140 14.64 -8.79 34.00
N THR A 141 14.11 -9.98 33.74
CA THR A 141 13.97 -10.49 32.38
C THR A 141 13.03 -9.60 31.57
N ASP A 142 11.95 -9.09 32.18
CA ASP A 142 11.02 -8.14 31.56
C ASP A 142 11.72 -6.79 31.26
N SER A 143 12.56 -6.29 32.16
CA SER A 143 13.36 -5.08 31.91
C SER A 143 14.34 -5.26 30.76
N LEU A 144 15.03 -6.42 30.67
CA LEU A 144 15.89 -6.75 29.54
C LEU A 144 15.09 -6.81 28.23
N TRP A 145 13.92 -7.48 28.26
CA TRP A 145 13.05 -7.55 27.12
C TRP A 145 12.55 -6.16 26.68
N SER A 146 12.20 -5.29 27.63
CA SER A 146 11.88 -3.88 27.36
C SER A 146 12.99 -3.16 26.58
N THR A 147 14.25 -3.41 26.96
CA THR A 147 15.40 -2.80 26.29
C THR A 147 15.51 -3.29 24.84
N PHE A 148 15.38 -4.59 24.60
CA PHE A 148 15.43 -5.14 23.24
C PHE A 148 14.23 -4.72 22.40
N LEU A 149 13.02 -4.66 22.97
CA LEU A 149 11.83 -4.16 22.28
C LEU A 149 11.99 -2.69 21.87
N SER A 150 12.52 -1.86 22.76
CA SER A 150 12.75 -0.44 22.48
C SER A 150 13.80 -0.22 21.40
N ALA A 151 14.83 -1.06 21.33
CA ALA A 151 15.83 -1.05 20.25
C ALA A 151 15.21 -1.36 18.89
N GLU A 152 14.17 -2.20 18.86
CA GLU A 152 13.39 -2.52 17.66
C GLU A 152 12.25 -1.51 17.39
N GLY A 153 12.15 -0.43 18.17
CA GLY A 153 11.13 0.60 18.02
C GLY A 153 9.73 0.15 18.47
N ILE A 154 9.64 -0.81 19.39
CA ILE A 154 8.39 -1.29 19.99
C ILE A 154 8.32 -0.75 21.42
N TYR A 155 7.47 0.24 21.66
CA TYR A 155 7.31 0.92 22.95
C TYR A 155 5.99 0.58 23.64
N ASN A 156 5.34 -0.50 23.24
CA ASN A 156 4.09 -0.92 23.83
C ASN A 156 4.31 -1.47 25.25
N ARG A 157 3.26 -1.37 26.06
CA ARG A 157 3.22 -2.07 27.35
C ARG A 157 3.29 -3.57 27.10
N HIS A 158 4.07 -4.26 27.89
CA HIS A 158 4.33 -5.69 27.76
C HIS A 158 4.45 -6.31 29.15
N PHE A 159 4.42 -7.62 29.21
CA PHE A 159 4.67 -8.41 30.40
C PHE A 159 5.07 -9.83 30.02
N ILE A 160 5.70 -10.53 30.94
CA ILE A 160 6.14 -11.93 30.78
C ILE A 160 5.41 -12.79 31.79
N ASP A 161 4.84 -13.89 31.33
CA ASP A 161 4.31 -14.96 32.16
C ASP A 161 5.28 -16.13 32.20
N PHE A 162 5.46 -16.65 33.40
CA PHE A 162 6.25 -17.83 33.69
C PHE A 162 5.28 -18.93 34.12
N THR A 163 5.20 -20.00 33.35
CA THR A 163 4.15 -21.02 33.49
C THR A 163 4.72 -22.41 33.64
N LEU A 164 4.02 -23.24 34.43
CA LEU A 164 4.23 -24.69 34.55
C LEU A 164 3.16 -25.43 33.78
N GLY A 165 3.55 -26.31 32.87
CA GLY A 165 2.59 -27.03 32.03
C GLY A 165 1.89 -26.07 31.03
N THR A 166 0.62 -26.37 30.76
CA THR A 166 -0.18 -25.55 29.83
C THR A 166 -0.79 -24.32 30.46
N ASP A 167 -1.20 -24.39 31.75
CA ASP A 167 -2.11 -23.37 32.32
C ASP A 167 -1.74 -22.87 33.72
N THR A 168 -0.73 -23.46 34.39
CA THR A 168 -0.39 -23.03 35.77
C THR A 168 0.57 -21.85 35.72
N LEU A 169 0.10 -20.64 36.04
CA LEU A 169 0.91 -19.45 36.19
C LEU A 169 1.76 -19.58 37.48
N LEU A 170 3.09 -19.53 37.33
CA LEU A 170 4.03 -19.52 38.46
C LEU A 170 4.33 -18.11 38.91
N ALA A 171 4.52 -17.20 37.95
CA ALA A 171 4.75 -15.78 38.19
C ALA A 171 4.48 -14.99 36.93
N SER A 172 4.16 -13.69 37.08
CA SER A 172 3.95 -12.75 35.98
C SER A 172 4.56 -11.40 36.33
N SER A 173 5.07 -10.69 35.33
CA SER A 173 5.48 -9.28 35.49
C SER A 173 4.28 -8.32 35.39
N LEU A 174 3.07 -8.83 35.10
CA LEU A 174 1.85 -8.02 35.07
C LEU A 174 1.37 -7.74 36.52
N PRO A 175 1.06 -6.49 36.89
CA PRO A 175 0.46 -6.17 38.18
C PRO A 175 -0.94 -6.84 38.35
N ASP A 176 -1.23 -7.39 39.52
CA ASP A 176 -2.41 -8.20 39.84
C ASP A 176 -3.78 -7.59 39.53
N ASN A 177 -3.89 -6.29 39.28
CA ASN A 177 -5.15 -5.58 39.06
C ASN A 177 -5.44 -5.26 37.57
N GLN A 178 -4.74 -5.85 36.60
CA GLN A 178 -4.91 -5.52 35.19
C GLN A 178 -5.33 -6.74 34.38
N ASN A 179 -6.48 -6.63 33.70
CA ASN A 179 -6.90 -7.59 32.68
C ASN A 179 -6.78 -6.89 31.29
N PRO A 180 -5.62 -6.91 30.69
CA PRO A 180 -5.44 -6.23 29.40
C PRO A 180 -6.20 -6.97 28.30
N THR A 181 -6.92 -6.20 27.49
CA THR A 181 -7.56 -6.67 26.27
C THR A 181 -6.65 -6.42 25.07
N ASN A 182 -6.82 -7.17 23.98
CA ASN A 182 -6.05 -7.05 22.76
C ASN A 182 -4.55 -7.33 22.95
N LEU A 183 -4.26 -8.58 23.30
CA LEU A 183 -2.91 -9.09 23.51
C LEU A 183 -2.34 -9.75 22.26
N LEU A 184 -1.05 -9.52 22.01
CA LEU A 184 -0.26 -10.32 21.09
C LEU A 184 0.72 -11.16 21.89
N ALA A 185 0.48 -12.46 21.94
CA ALA A 185 1.34 -13.40 22.63
C ALA A 185 2.51 -13.85 21.76
N THR A 186 3.67 -14.02 22.38
CA THR A 186 4.80 -14.75 21.80
C THR A 186 4.52 -16.26 21.79
N GLN A 187 5.37 -17.00 21.11
CA GLN A 187 5.43 -18.43 21.32
C GLN A 187 5.96 -18.70 22.75
N LYS A 188 5.42 -19.73 23.39
CA LYS A 188 5.94 -20.19 24.67
C LYS A 188 7.35 -20.78 24.46
N ILE A 189 8.32 -20.23 25.16
CA ILE A 189 9.72 -20.67 25.11
C ILE A 189 9.93 -21.61 26.29
N GLY A 190 10.05 -22.90 26.00
CA GLY A 190 10.40 -23.90 27.00
C GLY A 190 11.81 -23.69 27.51
N VAL A 191 11.98 -23.56 28.80
CA VAL A 191 13.28 -23.26 29.44
C VAL A 191 13.90 -24.47 30.14
N ASN A 192 13.13 -25.52 30.41
CA ASN A 192 13.61 -26.78 30.93
C ASN A 192 13.62 -27.90 29.89
N SER A 193 14.25 -29.02 30.21
CA SER A 193 14.50 -30.13 29.27
C SER A 193 13.23 -30.78 28.73
N ASP A 194 12.16 -30.82 29.53
CA ASP A 194 10.88 -31.44 29.17
C ASP A 194 9.80 -30.45 28.72
N ASP A 195 10.16 -29.17 28.54
CA ASP A 195 9.25 -28.09 28.17
C ASP A 195 8.06 -27.87 29.14
N SER A 196 8.14 -28.46 30.34
CA SER A 196 7.11 -28.28 31.34
C SER A 196 7.06 -26.86 31.92
N ILE A 197 8.22 -26.18 31.96
CA ILE A 197 8.33 -24.81 32.40
C ILE A 197 8.63 -23.94 31.19
N GLY A 198 7.91 -22.83 31.02
CA GLY A 198 8.10 -21.94 29.90
C GLY A 198 7.81 -20.48 30.23
N MET A 199 8.44 -19.62 29.45
CA MET A 199 8.18 -18.18 29.42
C MET A 199 7.39 -17.80 28.21
N GLN A 200 6.41 -16.92 28.38
CA GLN A 200 5.62 -16.36 27.31
C GLN A 200 5.48 -14.85 27.52
N GLY A 201 5.83 -14.07 26.51
CA GLY A 201 5.68 -12.63 26.51
C GLY A 201 4.39 -12.20 25.88
N PHE A 202 3.83 -11.10 26.37
CA PHE A 202 2.61 -10.49 25.87
C PHE A 202 2.83 -9.00 25.62
N ILE A 203 2.38 -8.53 24.46
CA ILE A 203 2.35 -7.10 24.13
C ILE A 203 0.91 -6.64 24.09
N ILE A 204 0.63 -5.52 24.79
CA ILE A 204 -0.68 -4.89 24.85
C ILE A 204 -0.85 -3.94 23.66
N ALA A 205 -2.02 -3.98 23.01
CA ALA A 205 -2.40 -3.11 21.89
C ALA A 205 -1.37 -3.05 20.73
N PRO A 206 -0.99 -4.17 20.14
CA PRO A 206 0.05 -4.20 19.07
C PRO A 206 -0.35 -3.41 17.83
N GLY A 207 -1.65 -3.13 17.63
CA GLY A 207 -2.18 -2.41 16.49
C GLY A 207 -1.62 -0.99 16.35
N GLU A 208 -1.30 -0.33 17.46
CA GLU A 208 -0.71 1.02 17.43
C GLU A 208 0.69 1.01 16.80
N THR A 209 1.53 0.04 17.15
CA THR A 209 2.86 -0.11 16.56
C THR A 209 2.78 -0.49 15.09
N VAL A 210 1.86 -1.39 14.71
CA VAL A 210 1.61 -1.73 13.30
C VAL A 210 1.24 -0.48 12.52
N LEU A 211 0.30 0.31 13.04
CA LEU A 211 -0.18 1.52 12.38
C LEU A 211 0.94 2.56 12.20
N LYS A 212 1.76 2.77 13.23
CA LYS A 212 2.90 3.70 13.17
C LYS A 212 3.93 3.26 12.12
N ARG A 213 4.26 1.97 12.07
CA ARG A 213 5.19 1.43 11.06
C ARG A 213 4.63 1.50 9.63
N MET A 214 3.33 1.37 9.48
CA MET A 214 2.65 1.48 8.18
C MET A 214 2.43 2.94 7.75
N GLY A 215 2.74 3.94 8.57
CA GLY A 215 2.54 5.36 8.24
C GLY A 215 3.01 5.77 6.84
N PRO A 216 4.25 5.48 6.44
CA PRO A 216 4.76 5.80 5.10
C PRO A 216 3.97 5.12 3.97
N LEU A 217 3.52 3.87 4.19
CA LEU A 217 2.69 3.13 3.24
C LEU A 217 1.31 3.77 3.04
N PHE A 218 0.66 4.19 4.13
CA PHE A 218 -0.61 4.93 4.05
C PHE A 218 -0.45 6.24 3.29
N LEU A 219 0.65 6.96 3.56
CA LEU A 219 0.94 8.22 2.88
C LEU A 219 1.13 7.99 1.37
N ALA A 220 1.92 7.00 0.97
CA ALA A 220 2.13 6.64 -0.43
C ALA A 220 0.83 6.22 -1.12
N SER A 221 0.01 5.39 -0.46
CA SER A 221 -1.30 4.98 -0.97
C SER A 221 -2.25 6.17 -1.15
N PHE A 222 -2.25 7.11 -0.21
CA PHE A 222 -3.06 8.33 -0.28
C PHE A 222 -2.69 9.19 -1.50
N PHE A 223 -1.40 9.43 -1.73
CA PHE A 223 -0.95 10.16 -2.92
C PHE A 223 -1.32 9.45 -4.22
N LEU A 224 -1.21 8.13 -4.26
CA LEU A 224 -1.57 7.34 -5.44
C LEU A 224 -3.09 7.43 -5.72
N ILE A 225 -3.93 7.44 -4.69
CA ILE A 225 -5.38 7.67 -4.82
C ILE A 225 -5.67 9.07 -5.39
N ILE A 226 -5.00 10.11 -4.91
CA ILE A 226 -5.17 11.47 -5.41
C ILE A 226 -4.78 11.56 -6.89
N ILE A 227 -3.63 11.02 -7.27
CA ILE A 227 -3.15 11.03 -8.66
C ILE A 227 -4.13 10.31 -9.57
N THR A 228 -4.55 9.08 -9.23
CA THR A 228 -5.50 8.30 -10.03
C THR A 228 -6.84 9.00 -10.17
N THR A 229 -7.38 9.59 -9.07
CA THR A 229 -8.64 10.32 -9.10
C THR A 229 -8.54 11.58 -9.97
N THR A 230 -7.43 12.32 -9.88
CA THR A 230 -7.21 13.52 -10.70
C THR A 230 -7.10 13.17 -12.18
N CYS A 231 -6.34 12.13 -12.53
CA CYS A 231 -6.24 11.61 -13.89
C CYS A 231 -7.62 11.19 -14.42
N TYR A 232 -8.43 10.52 -13.60
CA TYR A 232 -9.77 10.08 -13.99
C TYR A 232 -10.69 11.26 -14.30
N ILE A 233 -10.72 12.28 -13.43
CA ILE A 233 -11.51 13.49 -13.63
C ILE A 233 -11.06 14.22 -14.92
N TYR A 234 -9.76 14.34 -15.12
CA TYR A 234 -9.20 14.95 -16.34
C TYR A 234 -9.62 14.18 -17.59
N LEU A 235 -9.54 12.85 -17.57
CA LEU A 235 -9.91 11.98 -18.69
C LEU A 235 -11.39 12.10 -19.04
N ILE A 236 -12.28 12.09 -18.02
CA ILE A 236 -13.71 12.29 -18.25
C ILE A 236 -13.98 13.65 -18.87
N ARG A 237 -13.39 14.74 -18.34
CA ARG A 237 -13.57 16.09 -18.89
C ARG A 237 -13.12 16.17 -20.35
N THR A 238 -11.98 15.56 -20.67
CA THR A 238 -11.46 15.52 -22.03
C THR A 238 -12.40 14.77 -22.98
N ILE A 239 -12.91 13.61 -22.58
CA ILE A 239 -13.86 12.83 -23.37
C ILE A 239 -15.16 13.62 -23.62
N LEU A 240 -15.72 14.26 -22.59
CA LEU A 240 -16.93 15.07 -22.71
C LEU A 240 -16.70 16.27 -23.64
N HIS A 241 -15.58 16.95 -23.51
CA HIS A 241 -15.22 18.07 -24.38
C HIS A 241 -15.07 17.64 -25.85
N GLN A 242 -14.38 16.53 -26.12
CA GLN A 242 -14.27 15.95 -27.46
C GLN A 242 -15.63 15.60 -28.05
N LYS A 243 -16.55 15.06 -27.23
CA LYS A 243 -17.92 14.77 -27.65
C LYS A 243 -18.66 16.03 -28.07
N THR A 244 -18.58 17.08 -27.27
CA THR A 244 -19.22 18.37 -27.58
C THR A 244 -18.69 18.95 -28.88
N ILE A 245 -17.37 18.95 -29.09
CA ILE A 245 -16.76 19.40 -30.36
C ILE A 245 -17.24 18.56 -31.53
N ALA A 246 -17.29 17.23 -31.39
CA ALA A 246 -17.77 16.35 -32.46
C ALA A 246 -19.25 16.60 -32.81
N GLN A 247 -20.10 16.85 -31.80
CA GLN A 247 -21.50 17.21 -32.02
C GLN A 247 -21.62 18.54 -32.74
N ILE A 248 -20.95 19.59 -32.29
CA ILE A 248 -20.94 20.90 -32.94
C ILE A 248 -20.49 20.78 -34.40
N LYS A 249 -19.44 19.98 -34.67
CA LYS A 249 -18.97 19.74 -36.04
C LYS A 249 -20.02 19.02 -36.91
N ASN A 250 -20.70 18.01 -36.38
CA ASN A 250 -21.74 17.30 -37.12
C ASN A 250 -22.96 18.21 -37.39
N ASP A 251 -23.41 18.96 -36.38
CA ASP A 251 -24.51 19.91 -36.52
C ASP A 251 -24.17 21.00 -37.54
N PHE A 252 -22.93 21.50 -37.52
CA PHE A 252 -22.45 22.45 -38.51
C PHE A 252 -22.49 21.88 -39.93
N VAL A 253 -21.95 20.67 -40.13
CA VAL A 253 -21.98 20.01 -41.47
C VAL A 253 -23.42 19.80 -41.96
N ASN A 254 -24.31 19.32 -41.09
CA ASN A 254 -25.71 19.09 -41.44
C ASN A 254 -26.43 20.39 -41.84
N ASN A 255 -26.24 21.45 -41.01
CA ASN A 255 -26.85 22.75 -41.28
C ASN A 255 -26.30 23.36 -42.56
N MET A 256 -24.98 23.32 -42.76
CA MET A 256 -24.37 23.83 -43.99
C MET A 256 -24.84 23.07 -45.24
N THR A 257 -24.97 21.74 -45.13
CA THR A 257 -25.51 20.93 -46.24
C THR A 257 -26.91 21.37 -46.61
N HIS A 258 -27.75 21.61 -45.60
CA HIS A 258 -29.13 22.06 -45.83
C HIS A 258 -29.17 23.47 -46.46
N GLU A 259 -28.38 24.43 -45.89
CA GLU A 259 -28.29 25.83 -46.35
C GLU A 259 -27.70 25.94 -47.76
N LEU A 260 -26.82 25.03 -48.19
CA LEU A 260 -26.28 24.99 -49.55
C LEU A 260 -27.27 24.36 -50.53
N LYS A 261 -28.03 23.33 -50.09
CA LYS A 261 -28.96 22.61 -50.97
C LYS A 261 -30.11 23.53 -51.47
N THR A 262 -30.64 24.37 -50.58
CA THR A 262 -31.78 25.25 -50.90
C THR A 262 -31.50 26.17 -52.07
N PRO A 263 -30.47 27.05 -52.08
CA PRO A 263 -30.17 27.95 -53.19
C PRO A 263 -29.82 27.21 -54.49
N ILE A 264 -29.17 26.05 -54.38
CA ILE A 264 -28.88 25.19 -55.55
C ILE A 264 -30.22 24.68 -56.15
N THR A 265 -31.12 24.16 -55.36
CA THR A 265 -32.42 23.66 -55.81
C THR A 265 -33.26 24.76 -56.47
N ILE A 266 -33.34 25.95 -55.84
CA ILE A 266 -34.06 27.09 -56.40
C ILE A 266 -33.49 27.52 -57.74
N THR A 267 -32.15 27.61 -57.85
CA THR A 267 -31.46 27.97 -59.11
C THR A 267 -31.74 26.93 -60.18
N TYR A 268 -31.60 25.63 -59.82
CA TYR A 268 -31.90 24.56 -60.76
C TYR A 268 -33.34 24.61 -61.27
N SER A 269 -34.32 24.72 -60.37
CA SER A 269 -35.77 24.79 -60.70
C SER A 269 -36.08 26.00 -61.56
N ALA A 270 -35.40 27.15 -61.31
CA ALA A 270 -35.59 28.38 -62.12
C ALA A 270 -35.09 28.18 -63.56
N ILE A 271 -33.92 27.53 -63.71
CA ILE A 271 -33.38 27.19 -65.05
C ILE A 271 -34.26 26.15 -65.76
N ASP A 272 -34.70 25.14 -65.06
CA ASP A 272 -35.58 24.06 -65.60
C ASP A 272 -36.91 24.66 -66.06
N ALA A 273 -37.51 25.59 -65.29
CA ALA A 273 -38.75 26.30 -65.68
C ALA A 273 -38.54 27.14 -66.96
N LEU A 274 -37.42 27.84 -67.07
CA LEU A 274 -37.12 28.62 -68.25
C LEU A 274 -37.01 27.76 -69.52
N GLN A 275 -36.47 26.54 -69.41
CA GLN A 275 -36.31 25.60 -70.49
C GLN A 275 -37.66 24.89 -70.85
N THR A 276 -38.33 24.37 -69.84
CA THR A 276 -39.54 23.50 -70.02
C THR A 276 -40.75 24.30 -70.55
N PHE A 277 -40.94 25.53 -70.04
CA PHE A 277 -42.08 26.33 -70.40
C PHE A 277 -41.81 27.41 -71.46
N ASN A 278 -40.64 27.34 -72.09
CA ASN A 278 -40.21 28.27 -73.11
C ASN A 278 -40.29 29.78 -72.69
N PHE A 279 -40.13 30.05 -71.40
CA PHE A 279 -40.15 31.43 -70.86
C PHE A 279 -38.96 32.28 -71.28
N VAL A 280 -38.01 31.70 -72.00
CA VAL A 280 -36.87 32.41 -72.62
C VAL A 280 -37.32 33.47 -73.62
N GLU A 281 -38.47 33.30 -74.30
CA GLU A 281 -39.04 34.26 -75.26
C GLU A 281 -39.74 35.43 -74.60
N GLN A 282 -40.23 35.27 -73.34
CA GLN A 282 -40.90 36.30 -72.58
C GLN A 282 -39.88 37.14 -71.82
N LYS A 283 -39.62 38.35 -72.30
CA LYS A 283 -38.51 39.21 -71.78
C LYS A 283 -38.64 39.50 -70.27
N GLU A 284 -39.82 39.82 -69.76
CA GLU A 284 -40.03 40.13 -68.33
C GLU A 284 -39.83 38.91 -67.46
N THR A 285 -40.45 37.81 -67.74
CA THR A 285 -40.33 36.52 -66.99
C THR A 285 -38.86 36.02 -67.00
N ARG A 286 -38.23 36.09 -68.14
CA ARG A 286 -36.80 35.73 -68.26
C ARG A 286 -35.89 36.54 -67.33
N GLU A 287 -36.09 37.87 -67.26
CA GLU A 287 -35.27 38.73 -66.42
C GLU A 287 -35.53 38.49 -64.94
N GLU A 288 -36.80 38.16 -64.52
CA GLU A 288 -37.08 37.78 -63.16
C GLU A 288 -36.38 36.47 -62.76
N TYR A 289 -36.43 35.43 -63.56
CA TYR A 289 -35.76 34.18 -63.27
C TYR A 289 -34.24 34.31 -63.25
N PHE A 290 -33.63 35.09 -64.18
CA PHE A 290 -32.21 35.37 -64.13
C PHE A 290 -31.82 36.19 -62.89
N THR A 291 -32.66 37.11 -62.46
CA THR A 291 -32.40 37.89 -61.23
C THR A 291 -32.46 36.98 -60.00
N LEU A 292 -33.45 36.06 -59.96
CA LEU A 292 -33.56 35.08 -58.87
C LEU A 292 -32.29 34.19 -58.86
N CYS A 293 -31.89 33.64 -60.01
CA CYS A 293 -30.65 32.85 -60.08
C CYS A 293 -29.42 33.58 -59.60
N ARG A 294 -29.27 34.87 -60.02
CA ARG A 294 -28.13 35.72 -59.56
C ARG A 294 -28.17 35.97 -58.06
N GLN A 295 -29.30 36.18 -57.48
CA GLN A 295 -29.47 36.37 -56.06
C GLN A 295 -29.09 35.11 -55.28
N GLN A 296 -29.54 33.93 -55.75
CA GLN A 296 -29.23 32.66 -55.09
C GLN A 296 -27.74 32.27 -55.22
N LEU A 297 -27.10 32.55 -56.36
CA LEU A 297 -25.66 32.38 -56.54
C LEU A 297 -24.82 33.31 -55.67
N LYS A 298 -25.26 34.58 -55.52
CA LYS A 298 -24.62 35.52 -54.63
C LYS A 298 -24.72 35.09 -53.16
N HIS A 299 -25.91 34.57 -52.78
CA HIS A 299 -26.11 33.99 -51.45
C HIS A 299 -25.19 32.80 -51.18
N LEU A 300 -25.09 31.87 -52.16
CA LEU A 300 -24.23 30.71 -52.11
C LEU A 300 -22.75 31.11 -51.95
N SER A 301 -22.29 32.12 -52.72
CA SER A 301 -20.92 32.64 -52.59
C SER A 301 -20.65 33.15 -51.16
N GLY A 302 -21.59 33.89 -50.57
CA GLY A 302 -21.45 34.39 -49.19
C GLY A 302 -21.42 33.27 -48.15
N LEU A 303 -22.19 32.16 -48.35
CA LEU A 303 -22.13 30.99 -47.49
C LEU A 303 -20.75 30.31 -47.59
N VAL A 304 -20.23 30.14 -48.79
CA VAL A 304 -18.88 29.55 -49.00
C VAL A 304 -17.80 30.41 -48.32
N GLU A 305 -17.84 31.72 -48.46
CA GLU A 305 -16.89 32.62 -47.80
C GLU A 305 -16.96 32.49 -46.27
N LYS A 306 -18.16 32.40 -45.71
CA LYS A 306 -18.34 32.18 -44.26
C LYS A 306 -17.71 30.84 -43.80
N ILE A 307 -17.91 29.75 -44.55
CA ILE A 307 -17.32 28.44 -44.26
C ILE A 307 -15.79 28.52 -44.31
N LEU A 308 -15.23 29.18 -45.34
CA LEU A 308 -13.78 29.33 -45.48
C LEU A 308 -13.17 30.20 -44.37
N SER A 309 -13.83 31.28 -43.98
CA SER A 309 -13.37 32.11 -42.86
C SER A 309 -13.33 31.36 -41.54
N MET A 310 -14.37 30.56 -41.24
CA MET A 310 -14.40 29.71 -40.04
C MET A 310 -13.25 28.67 -40.06
N ALA A 311 -12.99 28.03 -41.19
CA ALA A 311 -11.92 27.03 -41.32
C ALA A 311 -10.53 27.66 -41.15
N VAL A 312 -10.33 28.93 -41.51
CA VAL A 312 -9.10 29.69 -41.30
C VAL A 312 -8.95 30.12 -39.83
N ASP A 313 -10.03 30.53 -39.21
CA ASP A 313 -10.03 30.93 -37.79
C ASP A 313 -9.73 29.79 -36.83
N GLU A 314 -10.18 28.55 -37.12
CA GLU A 314 -9.78 27.36 -36.33
C GLU A 314 -8.28 27.12 -36.31
N ARG A 315 -7.52 27.55 -37.38
CA ARG A 315 -6.06 27.36 -37.47
C ARG A 315 -5.27 28.46 -36.77
N LYS A 316 -5.88 29.60 -36.48
CA LYS A 316 -5.25 30.72 -35.78
C LYS A 316 -5.61 30.64 -34.30
N ASN A 317 -4.58 30.37 -33.47
CA ASN A 317 -4.72 30.61 -32.02
C ASN A 317 -5.13 32.09 -31.83
N PHE A 318 -6.40 32.30 -31.52
CA PHE A 318 -6.99 33.61 -31.28
C PHE A 318 -6.31 34.24 -30.08
N ARG A 319 -5.33 35.09 -30.29
CA ARG A 319 -4.80 35.95 -29.22
C ARG A 319 -5.70 37.17 -29.14
N LEU A 320 -6.61 37.14 -28.15
CA LEU A 320 -7.40 38.32 -27.82
C LEU A 320 -6.46 39.47 -27.41
N GLN A 321 -6.40 40.50 -28.25
CA GLN A 321 -5.83 41.77 -27.85
C GLN A 321 -6.90 42.54 -27.09
N LYS A 322 -6.74 42.59 -25.76
CA LYS A 322 -7.65 43.32 -24.92
C LYS A 322 -7.30 44.80 -24.98
N GLU A 323 -8.18 45.57 -25.61
CA GLU A 323 -8.09 47.04 -25.66
C GLU A 323 -9.21 47.67 -24.88
N THR A 324 -8.90 48.79 -24.23
CA THR A 324 -9.92 49.59 -23.53
C THR A 324 -10.54 50.55 -24.52
N PHE A 325 -11.81 50.39 -24.82
CA PHE A 325 -12.52 51.30 -25.76
C PHE A 325 -13.74 51.95 -25.08
N ARG A 326 -14.14 53.12 -25.60
CA ARG A 326 -15.35 53.78 -25.13
C ARG A 326 -16.59 53.16 -25.79
N ILE A 327 -17.50 52.64 -25.00
CA ILE A 327 -18.67 51.87 -25.47
C ILE A 327 -19.70 52.76 -26.16
N LYS A 328 -19.80 54.06 -25.77
CA LYS A 328 -20.78 55.02 -26.31
C LYS A 328 -20.73 55.21 -27.84
N PRO A 329 -19.57 55.42 -28.48
CA PRO A 329 -19.50 55.51 -29.95
C PRO A 329 -19.94 54.25 -30.68
N VAL A 330 -19.72 53.07 -30.06
CA VAL A 330 -20.14 51.80 -30.66
C VAL A 330 -21.66 51.63 -30.62
N ILE A 331 -22.30 52.06 -29.52
CA ILE A 331 -23.76 52.06 -29.38
C ILE A 331 -24.40 53.08 -30.34
N ASP A 332 -23.85 54.28 -30.44
CA ASP A 332 -24.36 55.32 -31.32
C ASP A 332 -24.28 54.90 -32.82
N ASN A 333 -23.20 54.24 -33.23
CA ASN A 333 -23.08 53.68 -34.58
C ASN A 333 -24.10 52.56 -34.86
N LEU A 334 -24.31 51.67 -33.90
CA LEU A 334 -25.32 50.59 -34.02
C LEU A 334 -26.75 51.13 -34.09
N ALA A 335 -27.04 52.16 -33.32
CA ALA A 335 -28.34 52.83 -33.36
C ALA A 335 -28.61 53.51 -34.73
N GLN A 336 -27.61 54.13 -35.32
CA GLN A 336 -27.70 54.72 -36.70
C GLN A 336 -27.87 53.66 -37.79
N GLN A 337 -27.41 52.41 -37.61
CA GLN A 337 -27.59 51.37 -38.60
C GLN A 337 -28.95 50.67 -38.54
N LEU A 338 -29.71 50.87 -37.46
CA LEU A 338 -31.01 50.29 -37.22
C LEU A 338 -32.15 51.27 -37.51
N THR A 339 -31.89 52.55 -37.77
CA THR A 339 -32.83 53.58 -38.25
C THR A 339 -32.69 53.72 -39.77
#